data_80a1cbaffb3330e06c8307fe661f1c91
#
_entry.id   80a1cbaffb3330e06c8307fe661f1c91
#
_cell.length_a   1.000
_cell.length_b   1.000
_cell.length_c   1.000
_cell.angle_alpha   90.00
_cell.angle_beta   90.00
_cell.angle_gamma   90.00
#
_symmetry.space_group_name_H-M   'P 1'
#
loop_
_entity.id
_entity.type
_entity.pdbx_description
1 polymer ?
#
loop_
_entity_poly.entity_id
_entity_poly.type
_entity_poly.pdbx_seq_one_letter_code
_entity_poly.pdbx_strand_id
1 'polypeptide(L)'
;MSIHSFHLMQAPVREAVGALLRPPSASGLHHVEVLVGMQLGAPVVSPRRMQLRHLAVFAEWADEAALDDFLAQRPFGRRLAGGWHVRLEFLRRWGTIRELAHLPAEAGRTDPGEPIVAVTLARMRLPEVPRFIRWGRPVERQVRDHPETTLALAAMRPLRTVSTFSVWTSARAMTGMVFGRDGGDPARLHREAMVERDRRDFHHEFTTLRFRPLSEHGSWDGRSNIIP
;
A
#
# COMPACT_ATOMS: atom_id res chain seq x y z
N MET A 1 21.10 -4.80 5.25
CA MET A 1 20.36 -3.60 4.83
C MET A 1 18.89 -3.97 4.87
N SER A 2 18.05 -3.20 5.57
CA SER A 2 16.62 -3.54 5.67
C SER A 2 15.96 -3.55 4.31
N ILE A 3 15.05 -4.50 4.08
CA ILE A 3 14.26 -4.62 2.88
C ILE A 3 12.78 -4.57 3.23
N HIS A 4 11.96 -4.13 2.32
CA HIS A 4 10.50 -4.18 2.47
C HIS A 4 9.89 -5.15 1.48
N SER A 5 8.69 -5.61 1.77
CA SER A 5 7.93 -6.44 0.86
C SER A 5 6.46 -6.09 0.89
N PHE A 6 5.81 -6.30 -0.25
CA PHE A 6 4.35 -6.22 -0.33
C PHE A 6 3.82 -7.49 -0.99
N HIS A 7 2.83 -8.09 -0.38
CA HIS A 7 2.26 -9.36 -0.81
C HIS A 7 0.77 -9.26 -1.01
N LEU A 8 0.26 -9.97 -2.00
CA LEU A 8 -1.17 -10.19 -2.26
C LEU A 8 -1.45 -11.68 -2.32
N MET A 9 -2.46 -12.12 -1.58
CA MET A 9 -2.92 -13.50 -1.67
C MET A 9 -4.43 -13.60 -1.48
N GLN A 10 -5.01 -14.65 -2.06
CA GLN A 10 -6.37 -15.05 -1.74
C GLN A 10 -6.36 -16.05 -0.58
N ALA A 11 -7.26 -15.85 0.38
CA ALA A 11 -7.38 -16.69 1.56
C ALA A 11 -8.85 -16.95 1.91
N PRO A 12 -9.17 -18.10 2.53
CA PRO A 12 -10.45 -18.27 3.20
C PRO A 12 -10.68 -17.19 4.25
N VAL A 13 -11.92 -16.71 4.39
CA VAL A 13 -12.28 -15.62 5.32
C VAL A 13 -11.79 -15.88 6.76
N ARG A 14 -11.94 -17.13 7.24
CA ARG A 14 -11.48 -17.51 8.59
C ARG A 14 -9.98 -17.25 8.80
N GLU A 15 -9.18 -17.48 7.78
CA GLU A 15 -7.73 -17.29 7.84
C GLU A 15 -7.37 -15.81 7.72
N ALA A 16 -8.07 -15.08 6.86
CA ALA A 16 -7.91 -13.64 6.77
C ALA A 16 -8.20 -12.98 8.13
N VAL A 17 -9.30 -13.37 8.78
CA VAL A 17 -9.63 -12.90 10.14
C VAL A 17 -8.55 -13.33 11.14
N GLY A 18 -8.09 -14.57 11.08
CA GLY A 18 -7.01 -15.07 11.95
C GLY A 18 -5.73 -14.23 11.82
N ALA A 19 -5.31 -13.94 10.59
CA ALA A 19 -4.12 -13.13 10.30
C ALA A 19 -4.27 -11.65 10.72
N LEU A 20 -5.48 -11.08 10.61
CA LEU A 20 -5.79 -9.74 11.11
C LEU A 20 -5.69 -9.66 12.64
N LEU A 21 -6.21 -10.67 13.35
CA LEU A 21 -6.21 -10.72 14.82
C LEU A 21 -4.82 -11.03 15.38
N ARG A 22 -4.09 -11.91 14.72
CA ARG A 22 -2.76 -12.39 15.11
C ARG A 22 -1.79 -12.25 13.94
N PRO A 23 -1.27 -11.04 13.66
CA PRO A 23 -0.27 -10.85 12.63
C PRO A 23 0.93 -11.79 12.84
N PRO A 24 1.59 -12.23 11.76
CA PRO A 24 2.75 -13.09 11.88
C PRO A 24 3.88 -12.39 12.64
N SER A 25 4.69 -13.18 13.33
CA SER A 25 5.98 -12.77 13.87
C SER A 25 7.06 -13.75 13.43
N ALA A 26 8.25 -13.26 13.16
CA ALA A 26 9.41 -14.05 12.75
C ALA A 26 10.69 -13.34 13.14
N SER A 27 11.79 -14.08 13.20
CA SER A 27 13.12 -13.47 13.32
C SER A 27 13.37 -12.56 12.11
N GLY A 28 13.89 -11.37 12.37
CA GLY A 28 14.16 -10.39 11.32
C GLY A 28 12.93 -9.65 10.75
N LEU A 29 11.70 -9.94 11.20
CA LEU A 29 10.52 -9.17 10.86
C LEU A 29 10.40 -7.98 11.82
N HIS A 30 10.67 -6.78 11.34
CA HIS A 30 10.65 -5.55 12.15
C HIS A 30 9.24 -4.95 12.24
N HIS A 31 8.51 -4.95 11.12
CA HIS A 31 7.14 -4.42 11.07
C HIS A 31 6.29 -5.21 10.08
N VAL A 32 5.01 -5.37 10.39
CA VAL A 32 4.03 -5.99 9.48
C VAL A 32 2.65 -5.37 9.62
N GLU A 33 2.05 -5.03 8.48
CA GLU A 33 0.65 -4.68 8.34
C GLU A 33 -0.07 -5.77 7.56
N VAL A 34 -0.99 -6.47 8.22
CA VAL A 34 -1.91 -7.41 7.58
C VAL A 34 -3.24 -6.70 7.38
N LEU A 35 -3.71 -6.64 6.15
CA LEU A 35 -4.86 -5.87 5.72
C LEU A 35 -5.76 -6.72 4.83
N VAL A 36 -7.06 -6.44 4.81
CA VAL A 36 -7.98 -7.00 3.81
C VAL A 36 -8.17 -6.03 2.66
N GLY A 37 -8.26 -6.56 1.45
CA GLY A 37 -8.45 -5.77 0.24
C GLY A 37 -9.74 -4.95 0.27
N MET A 38 -9.68 -3.79 -0.37
CA MET A 38 -10.83 -2.93 -0.65
C MET A 38 -10.89 -2.61 -2.13
N GLN A 39 -12.08 -2.57 -2.69
CA GLN A 39 -12.27 -2.10 -4.05
C GLN A 39 -12.15 -0.57 -4.11
N LEU A 40 -11.17 -0.06 -4.84
CA LEU A 40 -10.97 1.37 -5.08
C LEU A 40 -12.20 2.01 -5.73
N GLY A 41 -12.59 3.18 -5.23
CA GLY A 41 -13.71 3.96 -5.75
C GLY A 41 -15.10 3.41 -5.43
N ALA A 42 -15.23 2.29 -4.69
CA ALA A 42 -16.52 1.75 -4.29
C ALA A 42 -17.20 2.63 -3.20
N PRO A 43 -18.55 2.65 -3.14
CA PRO A 43 -19.28 3.37 -2.08
C PRO A 43 -18.92 2.85 -0.67
N VAL A 44 -19.06 3.73 0.35
CA VAL A 44 -18.72 3.42 1.75
C VAL A 44 -19.46 2.17 2.25
N VAL A 45 -20.74 2.06 1.95
CA VAL A 45 -21.66 1.01 2.45
C VAL A 45 -21.89 -0.07 1.40
N SER A 46 -20.90 -0.35 0.56
CA SER A 46 -21.02 -1.42 -0.42
C SER A 46 -20.41 -2.72 0.09
N PRO A 47 -21.15 -3.87 0.05
CA PRO A 47 -20.55 -5.18 0.32
C PRO A 47 -19.36 -5.50 -0.59
N ARG A 48 -19.35 -4.91 -1.80
CA ARG A 48 -18.25 -5.07 -2.76
C ARG A 48 -16.98 -4.31 -2.35
N ARG A 49 -17.10 -3.32 -1.42
CA ARG A 49 -15.92 -2.58 -0.97
C ARG A 49 -14.95 -3.47 -0.20
N MET A 50 -15.47 -4.35 0.64
CA MET A 50 -14.66 -5.24 1.49
C MET A 50 -14.41 -6.58 0.80
N GLN A 51 -13.18 -6.81 0.40
CA GLN A 51 -12.74 -8.05 -0.25
C GLN A 51 -12.10 -8.98 0.79
N LEU A 52 -12.89 -9.52 1.70
CA LEU A 52 -12.41 -10.28 2.86
C LEU A 52 -11.56 -11.53 2.53
N ARG A 53 -11.57 -11.97 1.29
CA ARG A 53 -10.74 -13.09 0.81
C ARG A 53 -9.41 -12.63 0.20
N HIS A 54 -9.22 -11.33 -0.01
CA HIS A 54 -7.98 -10.77 -0.52
C HIS A 54 -7.19 -10.18 0.65
N LEU A 55 -6.04 -10.75 0.94
CA LEU A 55 -5.10 -10.22 1.91
C LEU A 55 -4.00 -9.43 1.21
N ALA A 56 -3.71 -8.26 1.75
CA ALA A 56 -2.55 -7.47 1.44
C ALA A 56 -1.65 -7.44 2.68
N VAL A 57 -0.36 -7.71 2.51
CA VAL A 57 0.61 -7.69 3.60
C VAL A 57 1.77 -6.80 3.22
N PHE A 58 1.99 -5.74 3.98
CA PHE A 58 3.19 -4.91 3.90
C PHE A 58 4.10 -5.24 5.07
N ALA A 59 5.39 -5.45 4.81
CA ALA A 59 6.34 -5.83 5.84
C ALA A 59 7.71 -5.18 5.65
N GLU A 60 8.41 -4.99 6.78
CA GLU A 60 9.81 -4.56 6.85
C GLU A 60 10.63 -5.68 7.49
N TRP A 61 11.76 -6.00 6.87
CA TRP A 61 12.65 -7.09 7.25
C TRP A 61 14.07 -6.58 7.50
N ALA A 62 14.80 -7.27 8.35
CA ALA A 62 16.21 -7.02 8.61
C ALA A 62 17.05 -7.10 7.32
N ASP A 63 16.75 -8.10 6.48
CA ASP A 63 17.40 -8.37 5.21
C ASP A 63 16.55 -9.32 4.34
N GLU A 64 17.05 -9.65 3.14
CA GLU A 64 16.39 -10.59 2.23
C GLU A 64 16.35 -12.01 2.78
N ALA A 65 17.39 -12.44 3.50
CA ALA A 65 17.47 -13.80 4.05
C ALA A 65 16.33 -14.04 5.07
N ALA A 66 16.02 -13.06 5.91
CA ALA A 66 14.91 -13.14 6.86
C ALA A 66 13.56 -13.26 6.15
N LEU A 67 13.35 -12.54 5.03
CA LEU A 67 12.17 -12.69 4.19
C LEU A 67 12.12 -14.09 3.55
N ASP A 68 13.21 -14.57 2.97
CA ASP A 68 13.29 -15.88 2.32
C ASP A 68 13.01 -17.02 3.31
N ASP A 69 13.60 -16.97 4.48
CA ASP A 69 13.35 -17.94 5.55
C ASP A 69 11.89 -17.95 5.99
N PHE A 70 11.29 -16.77 6.12
CA PHE A 70 9.87 -16.67 6.46
C PHE A 70 8.99 -17.28 5.37
N LEU A 71 9.24 -16.93 4.10
CA LEU A 71 8.46 -17.45 2.97
C LEU A 71 8.62 -18.97 2.81
N ALA A 72 9.82 -19.51 3.05
CA ALA A 72 10.10 -20.93 2.90
C ALA A 72 9.62 -21.79 4.08
N GLN A 73 9.76 -21.28 5.31
CA GLN A 73 9.62 -22.12 6.50
C GLN A 73 8.29 -21.96 7.24
N ARG A 74 7.70 -20.75 7.24
CA ARG A 74 6.49 -20.48 8.00
C ARG A 74 5.22 -20.83 7.21
N PRO A 75 4.21 -21.47 7.82
CA PRO A 75 2.98 -21.82 7.11
C PRO A 75 2.31 -20.60 6.43
N PHE A 76 2.24 -19.47 7.12
CA PHE A 76 1.70 -18.23 6.56
C PHE A 76 2.60 -17.68 5.45
N GLY A 77 3.93 -17.73 5.63
CA GLY A 77 4.92 -17.33 4.64
C GLY A 77 4.81 -18.12 3.33
N ARG A 78 4.72 -19.47 3.41
CA ARG A 78 4.54 -20.32 2.22
C ARG A 78 3.26 -19.97 1.45
N ARG A 79 2.21 -19.55 2.14
CA ARG A 79 0.98 -19.11 1.49
C ARG A 79 1.16 -17.74 0.80
N LEU A 80 1.87 -16.84 1.42
CA LEU A 80 2.24 -15.55 0.78
C LEU A 80 3.12 -15.79 -0.46
N ALA A 81 4.06 -16.72 -0.40
CA ALA A 81 4.90 -17.10 -1.53
C ALA A 81 4.11 -17.68 -2.71
N GLY A 82 2.97 -18.34 -2.45
CA GLY A 82 2.06 -18.84 -3.48
C GLY A 82 1.17 -17.79 -4.14
N GLY A 83 1.17 -16.56 -3.62
CA GLY A 83 0.50 -15.40 -4.20
C GLY A 83 1.45 -14.53 -5.02
N TRP A 84 1.08 -13.27 -5.21
CA TRP A 84 1.96 -12.26 -5.79
C TRP A 84 2.71 -11.50 -4.71
N HIS A 85 4.00 -11.22 -4.93
CA HIS A 85 4.74 -10.31 -4.06
C HIS A 85 5.86 -9.58 -4.78
N VAL A 86 6.23 -8.45 -4.22
CA VAL A 86 7.33 -7.60 -4.69
C VAL A 86 8.26 -7.27 -3.53
N ARG A 87 9.58 -7.34 -3.78
CA ARG A 87 10.63 -6.85 -2.88
C ARG A 87 10.90 -5.39 -3.18
N LEU A 88 11.13 -4.61 -2.15
CA LEU A 88 11.11 -3.16 -2.20
C LEU A 88 12.31 -2.56 -1.46
N GLU A 89 13.05 -1.69 -2.13
CA GLU A 89 14.06 -0.83 -1.52
C GLU A 89 13.41 0.50 -1.12
N PHE A 90 13.57 0.88 0.14
CA PHE A 90 13.03 2.14 0.64
C PHE A 90 13.81 3.35 0.08
N LEU A 91 13.08 4.35 -0.41
CA LEU A 91 13.66 5.57 -0.99
C LEU A 91 13.32 6.83 -0.19
N ARG A 92 12.05 6.98 0.20
CA ARG A 92 11.60 8.23 0.79
C ARG A 92 10.31 8.08 1.60
N ARG A 93 10.16 8.94 2.60
CA ARG A 93 8.98 9.02 3.47
C ARG A 93 8.46 10.46 3.59
N TRP A 94 7.13 10.58 3.56
CA TRP A 94 6.41 11.79 3.97
C TRP A 94 5.44 11.43 5.09
N GLY A 95 5.42 12.26 6.12
CA GLY A 95 4.67 11.95 7.32
C GLY A 95 5.30 10.83 8.13
N THR A 96 4.62 10.36 9.19
CA THR A 96 5.16 9.34 10.09
C THR A 96 4.04 8.55 10.72
N ILE A 97 4.24 7.24 10.83
CA ILE A 97 3.57 6.37 11.79
C ILE A 97 4.62 5.87 12.78
N ARG A 98 4.21 5.60 14.03
CA ARG A 98 5.13 5.24 15.11
C ARG A 98 6.07 4.09 14.74
N GLU A 99 5.51 3.05 14.16
CA GLU A 99 6.22 1.81 13.85
C GLU A 99 7.33 1.98 12.79
N LEU A 100 7.22 3.02 11.94
CA LEU A 100 8.18 3.32 10.86
C LEU A 100 8.91 4.67 11.08
N ALA A 101 8.89 5.19 12.31
CA ALA A 101 9.52 6.48 12.65
C ALA A 101 11.05 6.47 12.48
N HIS A 102 11.67 5.29 12.57
CA HIS A 102 13.11 5.09 12.39
C HIS A 102 13.58 5.26 10.94
N LEU A 103 12.67 5.11 9.95
CA LEU A 103 13.03 5.34 8.56
C LEU A 103 13.38 6.83 8.34
N PRO A 104 14.46 7.15 7.62
CA PRO A 104 14.81 8.52 7.31
C PRO A 104 13.77 9.17 6.36
N ALA A 105 13.75 10.49 6.30
CA ALA A 105 12.90 11.19 5.34
C ALA A 105 13.29 10.85 3.89
N GLU A 106 14.58 10.62 3.65
CA GLU A 106 15.14 10.26 2.34
C GLU A 106 16.33 9.31 2.54
N ALA A 107 16.31 8.17 1.82
CA ALA A 107 17.35 7.14 1.88
C ALA A 107 18.01 6.88 0.52
N GLY A 108 17.36 7.25 -0.60
CA GLY A 108 17.88 7.01 -1.93
C GLY A 108 17.36 8.00 -2.96
N ARG A 109 18.04 8.04 -4.11
CA ARG A 109 17.63 8.85 -5.26
C ARG A 109 16.61 8.09 -6.10
N THR A 110 15.67 8.84 -6.67
CA THR A 110 14.69 8.32 -7.61
C THR A 110 15.01 8.87 -8.99
N ASP A 111 15.28 8.00 -9.96
CA ASP A 111 15.32 8.41 -11.36
C ASP A 111 13.87 8.67 -11.83
N PRO A 112 13.58 9.80 -12.48
CA PRO A 112 12.26 10.10 -12.98
C PRO A 112 11.69 9.08 -13.96
N GLY A 113 12.54 8.33 -14.67
CA GLY A 113 12.15 7.32 -15.65
C GLY A 113 11.97 5.91 -15.08
N GLU A 114 12.44 5.65 -13.84
CA GLU A 114 12.35 4.31 -13.24
C GLU A 114 10.96 4.02 -12.66
N PRO A 115 10.53 2.74 -12.69
CA PRO A 115 9.34 2.28 -11.99
C PRO A 115 9.39 2.63 -10.51
N ILE A 116 8.23 2.96 -9.94
CA ILE A 116 8.14 3.29 -8.53
C ILE A 116 6.89 2.69 -7.89
N VAL A 117 7.04 2.32 -6.63
CA VAL A 117 5.94 1.84 -5.79
C VAL A 117 5.66 2.85 -4.69
N ALA A 118 4.38 3.17 -4.50
CA ALA A 118 3.93 4.00 -3.39
C ALA A 118 3.05 3.18 -2.43
N VAL A 119 3.34 3.28 -1.15
CA VAL A 119 2.56 2.71 -0.05
C VAL A 119 2.14 3.82 0.88
N THR A 120 0.85 3.94 1.13
CA THR A 120 0.32 4.86 2.14
C THR A 120 -0.25 4.08 3.31
N LEU A 121 0.09 4.47 4.52
CA LEU A 121 -0.47 3.92 5.74
C LEU A 121 -1.08 5.07 6.56
N ALA A 122 -2.34 4.91 6.93
CA ALA A 122 -3.10 5.92 7.68
C ALA A 122 -3.80 5.29 8.89
N ARG A 123 -3.52 5.80 10.08
CA ARG A 123 -4.23 5.47 11.32
C ARG A 123 -5.43 6.39 11.44
N MET A 124 -6.62 5.87 11.18
CA MET A 124 -7.83 6.67 11.02
C MET A 124 -8.42 7.14 12.34
N ARG A 125 -8.93 8.36 12.35
CA ARG A 125 -9.92 8.83 13.34
C ARG A 125 -11.28 8.27 12.95
N LEU A 126 -11.84 7.35 13.75
CA LEU A 126 -13.05 6.62 13.38
C LEU A 126 -14.24 7.53 12.98
N PRO A 127 -14.52 8.67 13.66
CA PRO A 127 -15.59 9.57 13.24
C PRO A 127 -15.35 10.22 11.87
N GLU A 128 -14.11 10.29 11.42
CA GLU A 128 -13.72 10.91 10.15
C GLU A 128 -13.74 9.94 8.96
N VAL A 129 -13.89 8.63 9.19
CA VAL A 129 -13.85 7.62 8.12
C VAL A 129 -14.87 7.89 7.00
N PRO A 130 -16.14 8.24 7.26
CA PRO A 130 -17.10 8.55 6.18
C PRO A 130 -16.66 9.76 5.34
N ARG A 131 -16.12 10.80 6.01
CA ARG A 131 -15.62 12.00 5.34
C ARG A 131 -14.37 11.70 4.52
N PHE A 132 -13.42 10.95 5.07
CA PHE A 132 -12.23 10.48 4.36
C PHE A 132 -12.59 9.71 3.08
N ILE A 133 -13.52 8.76 3.18
CA ILE A 133 -13.93 7.96 2.00
C ILE A 133 -14.61 8.85 0.96
N ARG A 134 -15.45 9.81 1.38
CA ARG A 134 -16.11 10.74 0.46
C ARG A 134 -15.10 11.54 -0.36
N TRP A 135 -14.08 12.10 0.28
CA TRP A 135 -13.05 12.93 -0.36
C TRP A 135 -11.97 12.11 -1.06
N GLY A 136 -11.66 10.92 -0.54
CA GLY A 136 -10.66 10.02 -1.12
C GLY A 136 -11.11 9.31 -2.39
N ARG A 137 -12.43 9.00 -2.55
CA ARG A 137 -12.94 8.26 -3.70
C ARG A 137 -12.57 8.82 -5.09
N PRO A 138 -12.66 10.13 -5.35
CA PRO A 138 -12.22 10.67 -6.63
C PRO A 138 -10.73 10.42 -6.87
N VAL A 139 -9.87 10.62 -5.87
CA VAL A 139 -8.43 10.36 -5.95
C VAL A 139 -8.15 8.86 -6.13
N GLU A 140 -8.86 7.98 -5.42
CA GLU A 140 -8.77 6.52 -5.60
C GLU A 140 -9.01 6.11 -7.06
N ARG A 141 -10.04 6.70 -7.71
CA ARG A 141 -10.34 6.44 -9.14
C ARG A 141 -9.25 6.94 -10.05
N GLN A 142 -8.73 8.14 -9.80
CA GLN A 142 -7.64 8.70 -10.60
C GLN A 142 -6.40 7.82 -10.60
N VAL A 143 -5.98 7.34 -9.43
CA VAL A 143 -4.84 6.44 -9.31
C VAL A 143 -5.12 5.12 -10.02
N ARG A 144 -6.31 4.54 -9.83
CA ARG A 144 -6.70 3.27 -10.46
C ARG A 144 -6.75 3.35 -11.98
N ASP A 145 -7.32 4.43 -12.49
CA ASP A 145 -7.64 4.59 -13.93
C ASP A 145 -6.51 5.34 -14.69
N HIS A 146 -5.41 5.68 -14.00
CA HIS A 146 -4.28 6.35 -14.63
C HIS A 146 -3.54 5.39 -15.59
N PRO A 147 -3.25 5.81 -16.84
CA PRO A 147 -2.64 4.93 -17.85
C PRO A 147 -1.25 4.40 -17.46
N GLU A 148 -0.52 5.16 -16.66
CA GLU A 148 0.81 4.79 -16.16
C GLU A 148 0.78 4.03 -14.82
N THR A 149 -0.40 3.59 -14.35
CA THR A 149 -0.55 2.75 -13.17
C THR A 149 -0.76 1.30 -13.59
N THR A 150 0.16 0.41 -13.24
CA THR A 150 0.05 -1.01 -13.57
C THR A 150 -0.72 -1.80 -12.52
N LEU A 151 -0.67 -1.37 -11.27
CA LEU A 151 -1.46 -1.91 -10.17
C LEU A 151 -1.84 -0.79 -9.20
N ALA A 152 -3.10 -0.72 -8.82
CA ALA A 152 -3.56 0.12 -7.73
C ALA A 152 -4.60 -0.62 -6.90
N LEU A 153 -4.44 -0.60 -5.59
CA LEU A 153 -5.38 -1.20 -4.64
C LEU A 153 -5.45 -0.40 -3.35
N ALA A 154 -6.55 -0.56 -2.67
CA ALA A 154 -6.67 -0.16 -1.28
C ALA A 154 -6.85 -1.39 -0.40
N ALA A 155 -6.46 -1.28 0.84
CA ALA A 155 -6.64 -2.32 1.84
C ALA A 155 -6.87 -1.68 3.21
N MET A 156 -7.45 -2.45 4.14
CA MET A 156 -7.65 -1.95 5.49
C MET A 156 -7.50 -3.03 6.55
N ARG A 157 -7.08 -2.63 7.72
CA ARG A 157 -7.30 -3.34 8.96
C ARG A 157 -8.47 -2.66 9.67
N PRO A 158 -9.61 -3.32 9.85
CA PRO A 158 -10.81 -2.70 10.41
C PRO A 158 -10.51 -1.89 11.68
N LEU A 159 -11.15 -0.73 11.81
CA LEU A 159 -11.04 0.19 12.94
C LEU A 159 -9.62 0.72 13.25
N ARG A 160 -8.64 0.47 12.40
CA ARG A 160 -7.25 0.84 12.70
C ARG A 160 -6.55 1.55 11.55
N THR A 161 -6.39 0.87 10.42
CA THR A 161 -5.51 1.31 9.35
C THR A 161 -6.21 1.27 8.01
N VAL A 162 -6.01 2.29 7.20
CA VAL A 162 -6.28 2.26 5.76
C VAL A 162 -4.94 2.37 5.05
N SER A 163 -4.78 1.60 3.99
CA SER A 163 -3.58 1.59 3.16
C SER A 163 -3.96 1.71 1.70
N THR A 164 -3.12 2.35 0.92
CA THR A 164 -3.12 2.26 -0.53
C THR A 164 -1.77 1.77 -1.00
N PHE A 165 -1.79 0.96 -2.06
CA PHE A 165 -0.62 0.46 -2.74
C PHE A 165 -0.77 0.76 -4.22
N SER A 166 0.27 1.32 -4.85
CA SER A 166 0.25 1.55 -6.29
C SER A 166 1.63 1.36 -6.90
N VAL A 167 1.64 0.76 -8.09
CA VAL A 167 2.82 0.56 -8.94
C VAL A 167 2.67 1.46 -10.15
N TRP A 168 3.71 2.21 -10.46
CA TRP A 168 3.77 3.19 -11.53
C TRP A 168 4.88 2.85 -12.49
N THR A 169 4.65 3.07 -13.77
CA THR A 169 5.68 2.87 -14.81
C THR A 169 6.87 3.79 -14.62
N SER A 170 6.68 4.95 -14.00
CA SER A 170 7.76 5.88 -13.69
C SER A 170 7.46 6.80 -12.52
N ALA A 171 8.50 7.25 -11.85
CA ALA A 171 8.41 8.26 -10.80
C ALA A 171 7.89 9.61 -11.33
N ARG A 172 8.15 9.92 -12.60
CA ARG A 172 7.62 11.10 -13.29
C ARG A 172 6.10 11.05 -13.40
N ALA A 173 5.55 9.92 -13.86
CA ALA A 173 4.11 9.73 -14.01
C ALA A 173 3.38 9.88 -12.66
N MET A 174 3.88 9.20 -11.61
CA MET A 174 3.31 9.35 -10.27
C MET A 174 3.36 10.80 -9.77
N THR A 175 4.50 11.47 -9.96
CA THR A 175 4.69 12.86 -9.53
C THR A 175 3.80 13.82 -10.33
N GLY A 176 3.66 13.58 -11.63
CA GLY A 176 2.76 14.31 -12.53
C GLY A 176 1.32 14.27 -12.04
N MET A 177 0.82 13.07 -11.72
CA MET A 177 -0.53 12.90 -11.17
C MET A 177 -0.71 13.62 -9.82
N VAL A 178 0.23 13.47 -8.89
CA VAL A 178 0.14 14.07 -7.54
C VAL A 178 0.17 15.60 -7.61
N PHE A 179 1.01 16.19 -8.45
CA PHE A 179 1.15 17.65 -8.56
C PHE A 179 0.38 18.28 -9.72
N GLY A 180 -0.34 17.46 -10.50
CA GLY A 180 -1.22 17.93 -11.57
C GLY A 180 -0.51 18.58 -12.74
N ARG A 181 0.70 18.14 -13.05
CA ARG A 181 1.47 18.63 -14.20
C ARG A 181 0.92 18.12 -15.53
N ASP A 182 0.08 17.11 -15.51
CA ASP A 182 -0.53 16.49 -16.70
C ASP A 182 -1.76 17.26 -17.23
N GLY A 183 -1.99 18.46 -16.72
CA GLY A 183 -2.98 19.43 -17.18
C GLY A 183 -4.42 18.89 -17.19
N GLY A 184 -5.20 19.13 -16.14
CA GLY A 184 -6.61 18.75 -16.11
C GLY A 184 -7.25 18.73 -14.72
N ASP A 185 -8.51 18.31 -14.66
CA ASP A 185 -9.35 18.12 -13.47
C ASP A 185 -8.74 17.23 -12.37
N PRO A 186 -7.86 16.25 -12.68
CA PRO A 186 -7.20 15.38 -11.70
C PRO A 186 -6.45 16.11 -10.59
N ALA A 187 -5.67 17.12 -10.95
CA ALA A 187 -4.89 17.92 -9.98
C ALA A 187 -5.76 18.70 -9.01
N ARG A 188 -6.92 19.15 -9.49
CA ARG A 188 -7.89 19.86 -8.66
C ARG A 188 -8.43 18.98 -7.57
N LEU A 189 -8.86 17.75 -7.92
CA LEU A 189 -9.44 16.80 -6.96
C LEU A 189 -8.45 16.39 -5.87
N HIS A 190 -7.19 16.14 -6.25
CA HIS A 190 -6.14 15.84 -5.26
C HIS A 190 -5.90 17.04 -4.33
N ARG A 191 -5.83 18.25 -4.88
CA ARG A 191 -5.64 19.49 -4.11
C ARG A 191 -6.81 19.77 -3.17
N GLU A 192 -8.04 19.62 -3.65
CA GLU A 192 -9.25 19.77 -2.83
C GLU A 192 -9.27 18.78 -1.67
N ALA A 193 -8.88 17.53 -1.90
CA ALA A 193 -8.75 16.52 -0.84
C ALA A 193 -7.68 16.90 0.20
N MET A 194 -6.56 17.50 -0.26
CA MET A 194 -5.51 17.99 0.65
C MET A 194 -5.97 19.21 1.47
N VAL A 195 -6.64 20.18 0.85
CA VAL A 195 -7.22 21.33 1.56
C VAL A 195 -8.23 20.87 2.63
N GLU A 196 -9.08 19.90 2.31
CA GLU A 196 -10.05 19.38 3.28
C GLU A 196 -9.37 18.60 4.43
N ARG A 197 -8.27 17.90 4.13
CA ARG A 197 -7.43 17.27 5.14
C ARG A 197 -6.79 18.32 6.06
N ASP A 198 -6.24 19.40 5.51
CA ASP A 198 -5.59 20.45 6.28
C ASP A 198 -6.60 21.24 7.15
N ARG A 199 -7.84 21.34 6.69
CA ARG A 199 -8.94 21.93 7.48
C ARG A 199 -9.27 21.11 8.74
N ARG A 200 -9.30 19.78 8.62
CA ARG A 200 -9.60 18.85 9.71
C ARG A 200 -9.00 17.48 9.40
N ASP A 201 -7.95 17.10 10.11
CA ASP A 201 -7.21 15.88 9.86
C ASP A 201 -8.09 14.62 10.03
N PHE A 202 -8.02 13.75 9.05
CA PHE A 202 -8.71 12.45 9.05
C PHE A 202 -7.99 11.40 9.90
N HIS A 203 -6.72 11.61 10.22
CA HIS A 203 -5.80 10.62 10.76
C HIS A 203 -5.24 11.03 12.10
N HIS A 204 -4.84 10.05 12.91
CA HIS A 204 -3.94 10.27 14.04
C HIS A 204 -2.49 10.25 13.58
N GLU A 205 -2.17 9.32 12.66
CA GLU A 205 -0.87 9.13 12.07
C GLU A 205 -1.04 8.85 10.58
N PHE A 206 -0.11 9.33 9.78
CA PHE A 206 -0.14 9.18 8.33
C PHE A 206 1.27 9.15 7.78
N THR A 207 1.54 8.21 6.88
CA THR A 207 2.78 8.18 6.12
C THR A 207 2.54 7.75 4.69
N THR A 208 3.27 8.35 3.76
CA THR A 208 3.43 7.85 2.39
C THR A 208 4.89 7.47 2.19
N LEU A 209 5.11 6.25 1.75
CA LEU A 209 6.42 5.67 1.50
C LEU A 209 6.61 5.48 0.00
N ARG A 210 7.80 5.75 -0.50
CA ARG A 210 8.22 5.43 -1.87
C ARG A 210 9.30 4.37 -1.85
N PHE A 211 9.22 3.47 -2.82
CA PHE A 211 10.12 2.34 -2.97
C PHE A 211 10.53 2.15 -4.42
N ARG A 212 11.77 1.69 -4.62
CA ARG A 212 12.20 1.06 -5.84
C ARG A 212 11.80 -0.42 -5.78
N PRO A 213 11.08 -0.95 -6.78
CA PRO A 213 10.87 -2.40 -6.87
C PRO A 213 12.18 -3.09 -7.24
N LEU A 214 12.51 -4.18 -6.53
CA LEU A 214 13.74 -4.96 -6.75
C LEU A 214 13.47 -6.24 -7.53
N SER A 215 12.41 -6.96 -7.14
CA SER A 215 12.00 -8.19 -7.80
C SER A 215 10.53 -8.45 -7.60
N GLU A 216 9.89 -9.07 -8.60
CA GLU A 216 8.49 -9.49 -8.60
C GLU A 216 8.40 -11.01 -8.68
N HIS A 217 7.45 -11.58 -7.95
CA HIS A 217 7.23 -13.03 -7.91
C HIS A 217 5.73 -13.35 -7.93
N GLY A 218 5.38 -14.44 -8.62
CA GLY A 218 4.01 -14.95 -8.67
C GLY A 218 3.08 -14.18 -9.62
N SER A 219 1.77 -14.25 -9.36
CA SER A 219 0.76 -13.59 -10.17
C SER A 219 -0.42 -13.11 -9.30
N TRP A 220 -1.08 -12.03 -9.72
CA TRP A 220 -2.28 -11.50 -9.09
C TRP A 220 -3.40 -11.33 -10.13
N ASP A 221 -4.55 -11.94 -9.88
CA ASP A 221 -5.70 -11.96 -10.80
C ASP A 221 -5.30 -12.35 -12.23
N GLY A 222 -4.44 -13.39 -12.34
CA GLY A 222 -3.95 -13.91 -13.63
C GLY A 222 -2.90 -13.04 -14.33
N ARG A 223 -2.45 -11.95 -13.69
CA ARG A 223 -1.42 -11.04 -14.22
C ARG A 223 -0.08 -11.28 -13.53
N SER A 224 0.98 -11.40 -14.31
CA SER A 224 2.38 -11.29 -13.93
C SER A 224 3.01 -10.11 -14.66
N ASN A 225 4.24 -9.77 -14.34
CA ASN A 225 4.92 -8.58 -14.88
C ASN A 225 4.11 -7.29 -14.59
N ILE A 226 3.66 -7.17 -13.35
CA ILE A 226 2.97 -5.98 -12.84
C ILE A 226 3.98 -4.85 -12.64
N ILE A 227 5.21 -5.21 -12.26
CA ILE A 227 6.35 -4.28 -12.25
C ILE A 227 6.84 -4.13 -13.69
N PRO A 228 6.88 -2.90 -14.24
CA PRO A 228 7.30 -2.62 -15.63
C PRO A 228 8.78 -2.90 -15.87
#